data_068d79b1f7db150edd67d363cbca8340
#
_entry.id   068d79b1f7db150edd67d363cbca8340
#
_cell.length_a   1.000
_cell.length_b   1.000
_cell.length_c   1.000
_cell.angle_alpha   90.00
_cell.angle_beta   90.00
_cell.angle_gamma   90.00
#
_symmetry.space_group_name_H-M   'P 1'
#
loop_
_entity.id
_entity.type
_entity.pdbx_description
1 polymer ?
#
loop_
_entity_poly.entity_id
_entity_poly.type
_entity_poly.pdbx_seq_one_letter_code
_entity_poly.pdbx_strand_id
1 'polypeptide(L)'
;DLEVIELMARAGFSDFSFPFESGNQRIIKRWCSGKWDLENTNIPALIKAFKDNNIKMHANYMIGFPDETLDEVNTTIEFARKNAELGVDTSGFFIVMPLPGTELFDYCMEKGHLPKDFDIDRMSWRKANMKNILVSPEKLEEIRDKAWEEINSPTWKKNRRDLIVADPKALPAPKGLNEELNVIT
;
A
#
# COMPACT_ATOMS: atom_id res chain seq x y z
N ASP A 1 -15.80 4.50 -10.12
CA ASP A 1 -16.43 4.95 -11.36
C ASP A 1 -15.34 5.15 -12.42
N LEU A 2 -15.46 4.50 -13.59
CA LEU A 2 -14.45 4.57 -14.65
C LEU A 2 -14.37 5.97 -15.27
N GLU A 3 -15.47 6.71 -15.29
CA GLU A 3 -15.54 8.10 -15.77
C GLU A 3 -14.59 9.03 -14.98
N VAL A 4 -14.39 8.76 -13.68
CA VAL A 4 -13.44 9.53 -12.86
C VAL A 4 -12.00 9.39 -13.37
N ILE A 5 -11.63 8.21 -13.89
CA ILE A 5 -10.28 7.98 -14.44
C ILE A 5 -10.06 8.80 -15.72
N GLU A 6 -11.07 8.92 -16.57
CA GLU A 6 -11.02 9.79 -17.76
C GLU A 6 -10.88 11.27 -17.37
N LEU A 7 -11.60 11.71 -16.32
CA LEU A 7 -11.45 13.07 -15.80
C LEU A 7 -10.06 13.30 -15.20
N MET A 8 -9.49 12.33 -14.50
CA MET A 8 -8.11 12.39 -14.00
C MET A 8 -7.11 12.57 -15.15
N ALA A 9 -7.23 11.78 -16.22
CA ALA A 9 -6.37 11.90 -17.40
C ALA A 9 -6.48 13.30 -18.05
N ARG A 10 -7.70 13.80 -18.19
CA ARG A 10 -7.95 15.16 -18.72
C ARG A 10 -7.38 16.27 -17.80
N ALA A 11 -7.33 16.02 -16.50
CA ALA A 11 -6.72 16.90 -15.52
C ALA A 11 -5.19 16.79 -15.45
N GLY A 12 -4.57 15.89 -16.24
CA GLY A 12 -3.12 15.76 -16.35
C GLY A 12 -2.48 14.79 -15.34
N PHE A 13 -3.25 13.89 -14.73
CA PHE A 13 -2.68 12.83 -13.89
C PHE A 13 -1.85 11.88 -14.76
N SER A 14 -0.61 11.63 -14.35
CA SER A 14 0.29 10.65 -14.98
C SER A 14 0.46 9.37 -14.14
N ASP A 15 0.20 9.49 -12.84
CA ASP A 15 0.42 8.43 -11.86
C ASP A 15 -0.70 8.45 -10.80
N PHE A 16 -1.07 7.30 -10.30
CA PHE A 16 -2.02 7.19 -9.20
C PHE A 16 -1.68 6.04 -8.25
N SER A 17 -1.63 6.34 -6.96
CA SER A 17 -1.40 5.34 -5.91
C SER A 17 -2.73 4.77 -5.44
N PHE A 18 -3.00 3.51 -5.81
CA PHE A 18 -4.29 2.86 -5.60
C PHE A 18 -4.27 1.95 -4.37
N PRO A 19 -5.10 2.20 -3.36
CA PRO A 19 -5.09 1.46 -2.10
C PRO A 19 -5.99 0.22 -2.17
N PHE A 20 -5.50 -0.88 -2.75
CA PHE A 20 -6.23 -2.15 -2.72
C PHE A 20 -6.34 -2.73 -1.31
N GLU A 21 -5.36 -2.47 -0.47
CA GLU A 21 -5.21 -2.87 0.92
C GLU A 21 -5.05 -4.40 1.09
N SER A 22 -6.08 -5.18 0.83
CA SER A 22 -6.07 -6.64 0.98
C SER A 22 -6.81 -7.33 -0.16
N GLY A 23 -6.42 -8.57 -0.46
CA GLY A 23 -7.15 -9.49 -1.31
C GLY A 23 -8.24 -10.28 -0.58
N ASN A 24 -8.45 -10.01 0.71
CA ASN A 24 -9.41 -10.71 1.53
C ASN A 24 -10.56 -9.79 1.98
N GLN A 25 -11.79 -10.14 1.61
CA GLN A 25 -12.98 -9.32 1.91
C GLN A 25 -13.23 -9.16 3.41
N ARG A 26 -12.91 -10.17 4.24
CA ARG A 26 -13.04 -10.09 5.70
C ARG A 26 -12.12 -9.01 6.27
N ILE A 27 -10.86 -9.00 5.84
CA ILE A 27 -9.86 -8.00 6.26
C ILE A 27 -10.29 -6.60 5.85
N ILE A 28 -10.74 -6.42 4.61
CA ILE A 28 -11.22 -5.13 4.10
C ILE A 28 -12.40 -4.62 4.93
N LYS A 29 -13.38 -5.48 5.23
CA LYS A 29 -14.55 -5.12 6.05
C LYS A 29 -14.15 -4.78 7.49
N ARG A 30 -13.24 -5.56 8.06
CA ARG A 30 -12.87 -5.42 9.48
C ARG A 30 -11.96 -4.23 9.74
N TRP A 31 -10.95 -4.02 8.89
CA TRP A 31 -9.84 -3.11 9.18
C TRP A 31 -9.70 -1.93 8.20
N CYS A 32 -10.30 -2.03 7.03
CA CYS A 32 -10.16 -1.03 5.96
C CYS A 32 -11.48 -0.30 5.67
N SER A 33 -12.36 -0.18 6.67
CA SER A 33 -13.66 0.50 6.58
C SER A 33 -14.58 -0.03 5.48
N GLY A 34 -14.36 -1.24 5.00
CA GLY A 34 -15.17 -1.86 3.93
C GLY A 34 -15.14 -1.09 2.60
N LYS A 35 -14.08 -0.29 2.35
CA LYS A 35 -13.98 0.59 1.18
C LYS A 35 -14.06 -0.12 -0.17
N TRP A 36 -13.84 -1.43 -0.21
CA TRP A 36 -13.91 -2.27 -1.39
C TRP A 36 -14.88 -3.41 -1.20
N ASP A 37 -15.61 -3.72 -2.25
CA ASP A 37 -16.31 -4.97 -2.43
C ASP A 37 -15.61 -5.74 -3.55
N LEU A 38 -14.77 -6.68 -3.18
CA LEU A 38 -13.93 -7.44 -4.11
C LEU A 38 -14.77 -8.32 -5.06
N GLU A 39 -15.96 -8.77 -4.62
CA GLU A 39 -16.83 -9.63 -5.41
C GLU A 39 -17.55 -8.83 -6.49
N ASN A 40 -17.96 -7.61 -6.18
CA ASN A 40 -18.73 -6.73 -7.05
C ASN A 40 -17.89 -5.68 -7.80
N THR A 41 -16.61 -5.54 -7.46
CA THR A 41 -15.71 -4.61 -8.16
C THR A 41 -15.06 -5.29 -9.36
N ASN A 42 -15.28 -4.76 -10.56
CA ASN A 42 -14.62 -5.24 -11.78
C ASN A 42 -13.17 -4.70 -11.82
N ILE A 43 -12.27 -5.37 -11.08
CA ILE A 43 -10.86 -4.98 -10.98
C ILE A 43 -10.13 -5.01 -12.33
N PRO A 44 -10.31 -6.02 -13.20
CA PRO A 44 -9.74 -6.00 -14.54
C PRO A 44 -10.14 -4.76 -15.36
N ALA A 45 -11.41 -4.37 -15.33
CA ALA A 45 -11.87 -3.16 -16.01
C ALA A 45 -11.27 -1.88 -15.40
N LEU A 46 -11.13 -1.83 -14.10
CA LEU A 46 -10.49 -0.73 -13.39
C LEU A 46 -9.03 -0.56 -13.82
N ILE A 47 -8.22 -1.62 -13.77
CA ILE A 47 -6.81 -1.61 -14.19
C ILE A 47 -6.69 -1.23 -15.68
N LYS A 48 -7.54 -1.80 -16.52
CA LYS A 48 -7.60 -1.46 -17.94
C LYS A 48 -7.89 0.03 -18.18
N ALA A 49 -8.81 0.63 -17.42
CA ALA A 49 -9.15 2.05 -17.56
C ALA A 49 -7.96 2.96 -17.23
N PHE A 50 -7.19 2.68 -16.19
CA PHE A 50 -5.94 3.41 -15.91
C PHE A 50 -4.97 3.32 -17.08
N LYS A 51 -4.77 2.11 -17.61
CA LYS A 51 -3.86 1.86 -18.73
C LYS A 51 -4.31 2.56 -20.03
N ASP A 52 -5.60 2.47 -20.38
CA ASP A 52 -6.16 3.11 -21.57
C ASP A 52 -6.03 4.64 -21.52
N ASN A 53 -6.01 5.22 -20.32
CA ASN A 53 -5.86 6.64 -20.09
C ASN A 53 -4.40 7.09 -19.83
N ASN A 54 -3.41 6.18 -20.01
CA ASN A 54 -1.99 6.44 -19.78
C ASN A 54 -1.65 6.92 -18.36
N ILE A 55 -2.43 6.54 -17.36
CA ILE A 55 -2.15 6.80 -15.94
C ILE A 55 -1.50 5.56 -15.35
N LYS A 56 -0.27 5.67 -14.85
CA LYS A 56 0.41 4.56 -14.17
C LYS A 56 -0.27 4.26 -12.84
N MET A 57 -0.48 2.97 -12.60
CA MET A 57 -1.13 2.49 -11.39
C MET A 57 -0.11 1.88 -10.43
N HIS A 58 0.05 2.49 -9.26
CA HIS A 58 0.87 1.99 -8.16
C HIS A 58 -0.05 1.37 -7.11
N ALA A 59 -0.15 0.05 -7.08
CA ALA A 59 -1.03 -0.67 -6.17
C ALA A 59 -0.39 -0.80 -4.78
N ASN A 60 -1.13 -0.50 -3.73
CA ASN A 60 -0.69 -0.67 -2.35
C ASN A 60 -1.49 -1.76 -1.66
N TYR A 61 -0.76 -2.65 -0.97
CA TYR A 61 -1.29 -3.76 -0.20
C TYR A 61 -0.75 -3.71 1.23
N MET A 62 -1.59 -4.08 2.19
CA MET A 62 -1.23 -4.21 3.60
C MET A 62 -1.38 -5.64 4.06
N ILE A 63 -0.44 -6.12 4.88
CA ILE A 63 -0.45 -7.44 5.50
C ILE A 63 -0.10 -7.33 6.98
N GLY A 64 -0.51 -8.33 7.76
CA GLY A 64 -0.16 -8.44 9.18
C GLY A 64 -1.15 -7.72 10.08
N PHE A 65 -2.43 -7.71 9.76
CA PHE A 65 -3.47 -7.33 10.71
C PHE A 65 -3.51 -8.32 11.90
N PRO A 66 -3.93 -7.91 13.10
CA PRO A 66 -3.79 -8.71 14.32
C PRO A 66 -4.44 -10.10 14.26
N ASP A 67 -5.57 -10.20 13.57
CA ASP A 67 -6.37 -11.41 13.39
C ASP A 67 -6.31 -11.99 11.97
N GLU A 68 -5.33 -11.55 11.18
CA GLU A 68 -5.11 -12.04 9.82
C GLU A 68 -4.33 -13.35 9.87
N THR A 69 -4.88 -14.38 9.24
CA THR A 69 -4.23 -15.69 9.12
C THR A 69 -3.18 -15.69 8.02
N LEU A 70 -2.28 -16.67 8.05
CA LEU A 70 -1.28 -16.85 6.99
C LEU A 70 -1.92 -17.07 5.61
N ASP A 71 -3.04 -17.79 5.56
CA ASP A 71 -3.77 -18.02 4.30
C ASP A 71 -4.37 -16.73 3.74
N GLU A 72 -4.85 -15.85 4.61
CA GLU A 72 -5.35 -14.53 4.20
C GLU A 72 -4.24 -13.60 3.72
N VAL A 73 -3.08 -13.63 4.38
CA VAL A 73 -1.86 -12.94 3.90
C VAL A 73 -1.50 -13.45 2.50
N ASN A 74 -1.41 -14.77 2.31
CA ASN A 74 -1.10 -15.37 1.02
C ASN A 74 -2.15 -15.03 -0.06
N THR A 75 -3.43 -14.96 0.31
CA THR A 75 -4.51 -14.50 -0.57
C THR A 75 -4.26 -13.08 -1.07
N THR A 76 -3.79 -12.19 -0.18
CA THR A 76 -3.43 -10.80 -0.55
C THR A 76 -2.25 -10.76 -1.52
N ILE A 77 -1.21 -11.58 -1.29
CA ILE A 77 -0.06 -11.66 -2.19
C ILE A 77 -0.46 -12.20 -3.57
N GLU A 78 -1.29 -13.25 -3.61
CA GLU A 78 -1.76 -13.81 -4.88
C GLU A 78 -2.68 -12.84 -5.64
N PHE A 79 -3.51 -12.08 -4.93
CA PHE A 79 -4.30 -10.99 -5.50
C PHE A 79 -3.41 -9.92 -6.14
N ALA A 80 -2.32 -9.52 -5.46
CA ALA A 80 -1.36 -8.57 -6.01
C ALA A 80 -0.67 -9.11 -7.26
N ARG A 81 -0.31 -10.41 -7.29
CA ARG A 81 0.29 -11.07 -8.46
C ARG A 81 -0.65 -11.01 -9.66
N LYS A 82 -1.92 -11.37 -9.48
CA LYS A 82 -2.93 -11.27 -10.54
C LYS A 82 -3.12 -9.85 -11.05
N ASN A 83 -3.13 -8.87 -10.17
CA ASN A 83 -3.24 -7.46 -10.55
C ASN A 83 -2.02 -6.98 -11.37
N ALA A 84 -0.81 -7.44 -11.03
CA ALA A 84 0.39 -7.16 -11.80
C ALA A 84 0.33 -7.78 -13.21
N GLU A 85 -0.18 -9.02 -13.35
CA GLU A 85 -0.42 -9.67 -14.63
C GLU A 85 -1.46 -8.92 -15.48
N LEU A 86 -2.45 -8.29 -14.86
CA LEU A 86 -3.45 -7.45 -15.53
C LEU A 86 -2.89 -6.09 -15.98
N GLY A 87 -1.74 -5.68 -15.46
CA GLY A 87 -1.05 -4.48 -15.91
C GLY A 87 -0.89 -3.37 -14.87
N VAL A 88 -0.99 -3.67 -13.58
CA VAL A 88 -0.52 -2.76 -12.52
C VAL A 88 0.98 -2.53 -12.69
N ASP A 89 1.41 -1.26 -12.70
CA ASP A 89 2.79 -0.89 -12.99
C ASP A 89 3.74 -1.24 -11.85
N THR A 90 3.30 -1.06 -10.60
CA THR A 90 4.09 -1.42 -9.41
C THR A 90 3.21 -1.83 -8.24
N SER A 91 3.73 -2.70 -7.38
CA SER A 91 3.07 -3.19 -6.17
C SER A 91 3.89 -2.87 -4.94
N GLY A 92 3.33 -2.07 -4.03
CA GLY A 92 3.87 -1.79 -2.70
C GLY A 92 3.26 -2.73 -1.65
N PHE A 93 4.10 -3.32 -0.81
CA PHE A 93 3.68 -4.17 0.29
C PHE A 93 4.09 -3.54 1.61
N PHE A 94 3.12 -3.28 2.47
CA PHE A 94 3.30 -2.61 3.74
C PHE A 94 2.87 -3.53 4.87
N ILE A 95 3.67 -3.57 5.94
CA ILE A 95 3.24 -4.22 7.18
C ILE A 95 2.43 -3.20 7.96
N VAL A 96 1.29 -3.65 8.46
CA VAL A 96 0.32 -2.80 9.18
C VAL A 96 0.97 -2.08 10.36
N MET A 97 0.70 -0.78 10.45
CA MET A 97 1.11 0.08 11.57
C MET A 97 -0.14 0.55 12.33
N PRO A 98 -0.35 0.12 13.57
CA PRO A 98 -1.39 0.66 14.43
C PRO A 98 -1.06 2.11 14.84
N LEU A 99 -1.69 3.08 14.22
CA LEU A 99 -1.43 4.50 14.50
C LEU A 99 -2.33 5.00 15.63
N PRO A 100 -1.80 5.78 16.61
CA PRO A 100 -2.59 6.37 17.68
C PRO A 100 -3.81 7.13 17.15
N GLY A 101 -4.95 6.94 17.82
CA GLY A 101 -6.23 7.53 17.41
C GLY A 101 -7.01 6.69 16.39
N THR A 102 -6.56 5.49 16.04
CA THR A 102 -7.30 4.54 15.21
C THR A 102 -7.89 3.39 16.03
N GLU A 103 -9.02 2.82 15.59
CA GLU A 103 -9.60 1.60 16.20
C GLU A 103 -8.58 0.46 16.29
N LEU A 104 -7.73 0.32 15.27
CA LEU A 104 -6.68 -0.69 15.24
C LEU A 104 -5.67 -0.50 16.37
N PHE A 105 -5.27 0.74 16.66
CA PHE A 105 -4.36 1.06 17.75
C PHE A 105 -4.97 0.68 19.11
N ASP A 106 -6.20 1.12 19.35
CA ASP A 106 -6.91 0.83 20.61
C ASP A 106 -7.08 -0.68 20.82
N TYR A 107 -7.45 -1.40 19.77
CA TYR A 107 -7.52 -2.85 19.77
C TYR A 107 -6.16 -3.49 20.12
N CYS A 108 -5.09 -3.04 19.47
CA CYS A 108 -3.74 -3.59 19.71
C CYS A 108 -3.24 -3.31 21.12
N MET A 109 -3.54 -2.16 21.69
CA MET A 109 -3.22 -1.84 23.09
C MET A 109 -4.02 -2.73 24.06
N GLU A 110 -5.32 -2.88 23.85
CA GLU A 110 -6.20 -3.72 24.68
C GLU A 110 -5.75 -5.20 24.67
N LYS A 111 -5.41 -5.73 23.49
CA LYS A 111 -5.02 -7.14 23.32
C LYS A 111 -3.54 -7.41 23.62
N GLY A 112 -2.75 -6.37 23.95
CA GLY A 112 -1.33 -6.50 24.26
C GLY A 112 -0.45 -6.82 23.05
N HIS A 113 -0.91 -6.48 21.85
CA HIS A 113 -0.11 -6.57 20.63
C HIS A 113 0.97 -5.47 20.55
N LEU A 114 0.77 -4.37 21.25
CA LEU A 114 1.74 -3.29 21.41
C LEU A 114 2.29 -3.24 22.86
N PRO A 115 3.53 -2.80 23.07
CA PRO A 115 4.07 -2.59 24.42
C PRO A 115 3.37 -1.41 25.10
N LYS A 116 3.35 -1.38 26.45
CA LYS A 116 2.74 -0.28 27.22
C LYS A 116 3.50 1.05 27.06
N ASP A 117 4.79 0.97 26.81
CA ASP A 117 5.70 2.07 26.52
C ASP A 117 5.85 2.30 25.01
N PHE A 118 4.73 2.18 24.30
CA PHE A 118 4.68 2.33 22.84
C PHE A 118 5.30 3.68 22.41
N ASP A 119 6.18 3.57 21.42
CA ASP A 119 6.87 4.72 20.84
C ASP A 119 6.62 4.72 19.31
N ILE A 120 5.89 5.72 18.83
CA ILE A 120 5.53 5.85 17.43
C ILE A 120 6.76 6.03 16.53
N ASP A 121 7.82 6.63 17.02
CA ASP A 121 9.03 6.90 16.25
C ASP A 121 9.80 5.61 15.87
N ARG A 122 9.48 4.50 16.55
CA ARG A 122 10.05 3.18 16.26
C ARG A 122 9.26 2.37 15.22
N MET A 123 8.11 2.86 14.80
CA MET A 123 7.27 2.15 13.84
C MET A 123 7.85 2.22 12.42
N SER A 124 7.56 1.18 11.65
CA SER A 124 7.98 1.09 10.25
C SER A 124 6.97 0.27 9.44
N TRP A 125 6.62 0.74 8.26
CA TRP A 125 5.82 -0.05 7.31
C TRP A 125 6.60 -1.22 6.67
N ARG A 126 7.91 -1.31 6.96
CA ARG A 126 8.78 -2.40 6.47
C ARG A 126 9.03 -3.47 7.49
N LYS A 127 8.70 -3.22 8.76
CA LYS A 127 8.91 -4.16 9.86
C LYS A 127 7.60 -4.45 10.57
N ALA A 128 7.51 -5.62 11.14
CA ALA A 128 6.36 -5.96 11.95
C ALA A 128 6.39 -5.17 13.26
N ASN A 129 5.33 -4.41 13.48
CA ASN A 129 5.23 -3.48 14.63
C ASN A 129 4.50 -4.10 15.82
N MET A 130 3.80 -5.21 15.59
CA MET A 130 2.97 -5.91 16.57
C MET A 130 3.61 -7.25 16.95
N LYS A 131 3.30 -7.73 18.14
CA LYS A 131 3.65 -9.06 18.65
C LYS A 131 2.40 -9.82 19.07
N ASN A 132 2.55 -11.13 19.26
CA ASN A 132 1.43 -12.01 19.68
C ASN A 132 0.24 -11.95 18.69
N ILE A 133 0.52 -11.78 17.41
CA ILE A 133 -0.43 -11.89 16.30
C ILE A 133 -0.34 -13.27 15.64
N LEU A 134 -1.29 -13.61 14.76
CA LEU A 134 -1.40 -14.98 14.21
C LEU A 134 -0.22 -15.36 13.28
N VAL A 135 0.35 -14.40 12.57
CA VAL A 135 1.54 -14.61 11.73
C VAL A 135 2.74 -13.96 12.39
N SER A 136 3.85 -14.69 12.54
CA SER A 136 5.02 -14.13 13.23
C SER A 136 5.61 -12.91 12.51
N PRO A 137 6.22 -11.97 13.25
CA PRO A 137 6.91 -10.81 12.70
C PRO A 137 7.89 -11.16 11.57
N GLU A 138 8.75 -12.15 11.79
CA GLU A 138 9.78 -12.58 10.85
C GLU A 138 9.14 -13.15 9.56
N LYS A 139 8.02 -13.86 9.71
CA LYS A 139 7.30 -14.43 8.57
C LYS A 139 6.62 -13.36 7.73
N LEU A 140 6.05 -12.33 8.35
CA LEU A 140 5.48 -11.20 7.63
C LEU A 140 6.54 -10.43 6.84
N GLU A 141 7.69 -10.18 7.45
CA GLU A 141 8.81 -9.49 6.79
C GLU A 141 9.35 -10.30 5.61
N GLU A 142 9.52 -11.62 5.78
CA GLU A 142 9.92 -12.54 4.71
C GLU A 142 8.93 -12.49 3.53
N ILE A 143 7.62 -12.63 3.82
CA ILE A 143 6.58 -12.62 2.77
C ILE A 143 6.56 -11.28 2.05
N ARG A 144 6.61 -10.16 2.78
CA ARG A 144 6.64 -8.82 2.20
C ARG A 144 7.82 -8.63 1.25
N ASP A 145 9.04 -9.01 1.67
CA ASP A 145 10.26 -8.85 0.88
C ASP A 145 10.22 -9.72 -0.37
N LYS A 146 9.80 -10.97 -0.23
CA LYS A 146 9.65 -11.91 -1.34
C LYS A 146 8.61 -11.42 -2.35
N ALA A 147 7.44 -10.99 -1.88
CA ALA A 147 6.38 -10.47 -2.75
C ALA A 147 6.86 -9.24 -3.53
N TRP A 148 7.57 -8.32 -2.88
CA TRP A 148 8.11 -7.13 -3.53
C TRP A 148 9.14 -7.49 -4.62
N GLU A 149 10.01 -8.45 -4.35
CA GLU A 149 11.04 -8.90 -5.31
C GLU A 149 10.45 -9.67 -6.49
N GLU A 150 9.44 -10.50 -6.28
CA GLU A 150 8.88 -11.37 -7.32
C GLU A 150 7.88 -10.63 -8.21
N ILE A 151 7.06 -9.75 -7.65
CA ILE A 151 5.93 -9.14 -8.37
C ILE A 151 6.38 -7.91 -9.16
N ASN A 152 7.32 -7.11 -8.65
CA ASN A 152 7.77 -5.91 -9.34
C ASN A 152 8.82 -6.22 -10.42
N SER A 153 8.72 -5.54 -11.56
CA SER A 153 9.63 -5.76 -12.68
C SER A 153 11.09 -5.40 -12.34
N PRO A 154 12.08 -6.14 -12.88
CA PRO A 154 13.49 -5.83 -12.69
C PRO A 154 13.86 -4.42 -13.16
N THR A 155 13.30 -3.97 -14.27
CA THR A 155 13.54 -2.63 -14.83
C THR A 155 13.06 -1.53 -13.89
N TRP A 156 11.87 -1.65 -13.34
CA TRP A 156 11.34 -0.68 -12.38
C TRP A 156 12.20 -0.65 -11.10
N LYS A 157 12.58 -1.79 -10.58
CA LYS A 157 13.45 -1.90 -9.40
C LYS A 157 14.81 -1.24 -9.61
N LYS A 158 15.41 -1.45 -10.78
CA LYS A 158 16.67 -0.81 -11.15
C LYS A 158 16.53 0.71 -11.19
N ASN A 159 15.55 1.22 -11.92
CA ASN A 159 15.32 2.67 -12.04
C ASN A 159 15.11 3.33 -10.68
N ARG A 160 14.38 2.68 -9.76
CA ARG A 160 14.18 3.20 -8.40
C ARG A 160 15.47 3.21 -7.60
N ARG A 161 16.32 2.18 -7.70
CA ARG A 161 17.63 2.14 -7.04
C ARG A 161 18.55 3.25 -7.55
N ASP A 162 18.60 3.43 -8.86
CA ASP A 162 19.42 4.47 -9.50
C ASP A 162 19.00 5.87 -9.03
N LEU A 163 17.71 6.15 -8.90
CA LEU A 163 17.19 7.40 -8.35
C LEU A 163 17.59 7.62 -6.88
N ILE A 164 17.57 6.58 -6.05
CA ILE A 164 17.95 6.68 -4.64
C ILE A 164 19.47 6.89 -4.48
N VAL A 165 20.28 6.28 -5.36
CA VAL A 165 21.75 6.40 -5.32
C VAL A 165 22.22 7.73 -5.90
N ALA A 166 21.54 8.27 -6.94
CA ALA A 166 21.93 9.49 -7.62
C ALA A 166 21.79 10.75 -6.73
N ASP A 167 20.79 10.82 -5.87
CA ASP A 167 20.67 11.87 -4.86
C ASP A 167 19.70 11.49 -3.74
N PRO A 168 20.18 11.14 -2.53
CA PRO A 168 19.32 10.89 -1.37
C PRO A 168 18.48 12.11 -0.94
N LYS A 169 18.77 13.31 -1.47
CA LYS A 169 18.06 14.55 -1.20
C LYS A 169 17.25 15.07 -2.41
N ALA A 170 17.45 14.46 -3.58
CA ALA A 170 16.70 14.83 -4.80
C ALA A 170 15.42 13.99 -4.92
N LEU A 171 14.56 14.04 -3.93
CA LEU A 171 13.14 14.07 -4.24
C LEU A 171 12.92 15.46 -4.84
N PRO A 172 12.53 15.60 -6.12
CA PRO A 172 12.17 16.92 -6.63
C PRO A 172 11.08 17.46 -5.70
N ALA A 173 11.34 18.60 -5.10
CA ALA A 173 10.30 19.35 -4.42
C ALA A 173 9.13 19.47 -5.39
N PRO A 174 7.88 19.21 -5.00
CA PRO A 174 6.74 19.33 -5.88
C PRO A 174 6.81 20.71 -6.52
N LYS A 175 6.92 20.74 -7.86
CA LYS A 175 6.92 21.99 -8.61
C LYS A 175 5.64 22.73 -8.24
N GLY A 176 5.76 23.89 -7.61
CA GLY A 176 4.63 24.76 -7.30
C GLY A 176 4.39 25.09 -5.82
N LEU A 177 5.02 24.40 -4.86
CA LEU A 177 4.77 24.70 -3.43
C LEU A 177 5.52 25.95 -2.91
N ASN A 178 6.52 26.43 -3.60
CA ASN A 178 7.33 27.58 -3.15
C ASN A 178 6.81 28.94 -3.64
N GLU A 179 5.86 29.00 -4.54
CA GLU A 179 5.33 30.30 -5.03
C GLU A 179 4.09 30.76 -4.25
N GLU A 180 3.34 29.86 -3.60
CA GLU A 180 2.13 30.23 -2.86
C GLU A 180 2.37 30.58 -1.37
N LEU A 181 3.51 30.19 -0.79
CA LEU A 181 3.82 30.51 0.62
C LEU A 181 4.36 31.95 0.84
N ASN A 182 4.66 32.70 -0.20
CA ASN A 182 5.12 34.10 -0.10
C ASN A 182 3.99 35.14 -0.19
N VAL A 183 2.73 34.73 -0.20
CA VAL A 183 1.57 35.67 -0.29
C VAL A 183 0.88 35.87 1.05
N ILE A 184 1.33 35.21 2.14
CA ILE A 184 0.79 35.39 3.49
C ILE A 184 1.92 35.79 4.45
N THR A 185 2.43 37.00 4.28
CA THR A 185 3.09 37.80 5.32
C THR A 185 2.63 39.24 5.23
#